data_f75033937c8ef605fcf63eb96cafeaee
#
_entry.id   f75033937c8ef605fcf63eb96cafeaee
#
_cell.length_a   1.000
_cell.length_b   1.000
_cell.length_c   1.000
_cell.angle_alpha   90.00
_cell.angle_beta   90.00
_cell.angle_gamma   90.00
#
_symmetry.space_group_name_H-M   'P 1'
#
loop_
_entity.id
_entity.type
_entity.pdbx_description
1 polymer ?
#
loop_
_entity_poly.entity_id
_entity_poly.type
_entity_poly.pdbx_seq_one_letter_code
_entity_poly.pdbx_strand_id
1 'polypeptide(L)'
;MEKTYYFNPSDSGFYISPDSQTIPENATKINFTIYSEFAGVAWPDGKILGSDKNGFPEWQDAPPLTSEELISIAESNKQRLVNQANEYMNSKQWPGKAAIGRLKGEELAQYNLWLDYLDALELVDTSSAPDIEWPTPPAVQAR
;
A
#
# COMPACT_ATOMS: atom_id res chain seq x y z
N MET A 1 -33.31 -22.73 -13.66
CA MET A 1 -32.16 -23.28 -14.41
C MET A 1 -30.94 -23.33 -13.47
N GLU A 2 -30.37 -24.51 -13.38
CA GLU A 2 -29.20 -24.67 -12.52
C GLU A 2 -27.99 -23.97 -13.12
N LYS A 3 -27.21 -23.33 -12.28
CA LYS A 3 -25.96 -22.71 -12.69
C LYS A 3 -24.80 -23.66 -12.47
N THR A 4 -23.86 -23.64 -13.39
CA THR A 4 -22.62 -24.42 -13.28
C THR A 4 -21.46 -23.44 -13.12
N TYR A 5 -20.58 -23.72 -12.18
CA TYR A 5 -19.48 -22.81 -11.82
C TYR A 5 -18.16 -23.39 -12.28
N TYR A 6 -17.28 -22.51 -12.77
CA TYR A 6 -15.98 -22.90 -13.29
C TYR A 6 -14.91 -21.94 -12.75
N PHE A 7 -13.72 -22.46 -12.54
CA PHE A 7 -12.55 -21.69 -12.22
C PHE A 7 -11.47 -21.91 -13.27
N ASN A 8 -10.93 -20.83 -13.84
CA ASN A 8 -9.87 -20.91 -14.83
C ASN A 8 -8.53 -20.65 -14.18
N PRO A 9 -7.64 -21.70 -14.08
CA PRO A 9 -6.34 -21.51 -13.46
C PRO A 9 -5.45 -20.51 -14.18
N SER A 10 -5.63 -20.33 -15.48
CA SER A 10 -4.77 -19.45 -16.27
C SER A 10 -4.93 -17.97 -15.92
N ASP A 11 -6.17 -17.54 -15.64
CA ASP A 11 -6.43 -16.13 -15.32
C ASP A 11 -6.98 -15.92 -13.90
N SER A 12 -7.10 -17.01 -13.13
CA SER A 12 -7.69 -17.00 -11.79
C SER A 12 -9.11 -16.42 -11.79
N GLY A 13 -9.81 -16.57 -12.89
CA GLY A 13 -11.17 -16.06 -13.06
C GLY A 13 -12.24 -17.10 -12.83
N PHE A 14 -13.41 -16.62 -12.41
CA PHE A 14 -14.58 -17.49 -12.22
C PHE A 14 -15.59 -17.25 -13.34
N TYR A 15 -16.20 -18.33 -13.80
CA TYR A 15 -17.18 -18.28 -14.88
C TYR A 15 -18.41 -19.07 -14.48
N ILE A 16 -19.57 -18.61 -14.91
CA ILE A 16 -20.85 -19.19 -14.53
C ILE A 16 -21.66 -19.45 -15.81
N SER A 17 -22.01 -20.71 -16.03
CA SER A 17 -22.91 -21.06 -17.14
C SER A 17 -24.35 -21.00 -16.63
N PRO A 18 -25.29 -20.39 -17.32
CA PRO A 18 -25.19 -19.79 -18.66
C PRO A 18 -24.86 -18.30 -18.68
N ASP A 19 -24.58 -17.68 -17.53
CA ASP A 19 -24.39 -16.23 -17.42
C ASP A 19 -23.16 -15.74 -18.19
N SER A 20 -22.07 -16.50 -18.14
CA SER A 20 -20.86 -16.17 -18.89
C SER A 20 -21.01 -16.59 -20.35
N GLN A 21 -20.68 -15.67 -21.26
CA GLN A 21 -20.85 -15.94 -22.69
C GLN A 21 -19.88 -17.02 -23.20
N THR A 22 -18.68 -17.01 -22.67
CA THR A 22 -17.65 -17.97 -23.07
C THR A 22 -16.97 -18.54 -21.83
N ILE A 23 -16.92 -19.87 -21.76
CA ILE A 23 -16.20 -20.56 -20.68
C ILE A 23 -14.88 -21.06 -21.28
N PRO A 24 -13.72 -20.68 -20.70
CA PRO A 24 -12.43 -21.16 -21.22
C PRO A 24 -12.34 -22.69 -21.19
N GLU A 25 -11.69 -23.26 -22.20
CA GLU A 25 -11.55 -24.71 -22.31
C GLU A 25 -10.83 -25.34 -21.12
N ASN A 26 -9.89 -24.61 -20.53
CA ASN A 26 -9.09 -25.10 -19.41
C ASN A 26 -9.76 -24.88 -18.06
N ALA A 27 -10.96 -24.30 -18.06
CA ALA A 27 -11.67 -24.05 -16.81
C ALA A 27 -12.07 -25.34 -16.12
N THR A 28 -11.92 -25.37 -14.81
CA THR A 28 -12.26 -26.51 -13.97
C THR A 28 -13.65 -26.32 -13.40
N LYS A 29 -14.51 -27.32 -13.54
CA LYS A 29 -15.84 -27.27 -12.95
C LYS A 29 -15.72 -27.38 -11.44
N ILE A 30 -16.35 -26.45 -10.73
CA ILE A 30 -16.36 -26.41 -9.27
C ILE A 30 -17.79 -26.38 -8.75
N ASN A 31 -17.98 -26.75 -7.48
CA ASN A 31 -19.31 -26.65 -6.89
C ASN A 31 -19.54 -25.26 -6.29
N PHE A 32 -20.78 -25.00 -5.89
CA PHE A 32 -21.13 -23.69 -5.33
C PHE A 32 -20.38 -23.39 -4.03
N THR A 33 -20.12 -24.41 -3.22
CA THR A 33 -19.37 -24.23 -1.97
C THR A 33 -17.96 -23.66 -2.24
N ILE A 34 -17.27 -24.25 -3.22
CA ILE A 34 -15.94 -23.77 -3.62
C ILE A 34 -16.05 -22.35 -4.21
N TYR A 35 -17.02 -22.16 -5.10
CA TYR A 35 -17.23 -20.83 -5.69
C TYR A 35 -17.44 -19.77 -4.63
N SER A 36 -18.31 -20.03 -3.65
CA SER A 36 -18.62 -19.04 -2.61
C SER A 36 -17.46 -18.78 -1.66
N GLU A 37 -16.53 -19.72 -1.54
CA GLU A 37 -15.36 -19.58 -0.67
C GLU A 37 -14.32 -18.63 -1.26
N PHE A 38 -14.20 -18.59 -2.60
CA PHE A 38 -13.13 -17.84 -3.26
C PHE A 38 -13.62 -16.66 -4.09
N ALA A 39 -14.78 -16.75 -4.70
CA ALA A 39 -15.27 -15.71 -5.60
C ALA A 39 -15.91 -14.57 -4.83
N GLY A 40 -15.55 -13.34 -5.18
CA GLY A 40 -16.16 -12.15 -4.61
C GLY A 40 -15.79 -11.86 -3.17
N VAL A 41 -14.77 -12.54 -2.65
CA VAL A 41 -14.30 -12.32 -1.28
C VAL A 41 -12.97 -11.58 -1.30
N ALA A 42 -12.68 -10.85 -0.22
CA ALA A 42 -11.39 -10.19 -0.08
C ALA A 42 -10.29 -11.24 0.08
N TRP A 43 -9.16 -11.00 -0.57
CA TRP A 43 -8.02 -11.91 -0.43
C TRP A 43 -7.42 -11.78 0.97
N PRO A 44 -7.10 -12.91 1.64
CA PRO A 44 -6.41 -12.83 2.93
C PRO A 44 -5.07 -12.11 2.82
N ASP A 45 -4.63 -11.49 3.90
CA ASP A 45 -3.37 -10.77 3.93
C ASP A 45 -2.21 -11.69 3.55
N GLY A 46 -1.36 -11.20 2.63
CA GLY A 46 -0.20 -11.95 2.17
C GLY A 46 -0.51 -13.12 1.26
N LYS A 47 -1.75 -13.24 0.79
CA LYS A 47 -2.18 -14.33 -0.09
C LYS A 47 -2.65 -13.82 -1.43
N ILE A 48 -2.50 -14.66 -2.45
CA ILE A 48 -3.08 -14.42 -3.78
C ILE A 48 -3.93 -15.63 -4.14
N LEU A 49 -4.87 -15.40 -5.04
CA LEU A 49 -5.67 -16.50 -5.56
C LEU A 49 -4.90 -17.18 -6.69
N GLY A 50 -4.68 -18.48 -6.54
CA GLY A 50 -4.03 -19.29 -7.54
C GLY A 50 -4.78 -20.60 -7.69
N SER A 51 -4.13 -21.59 -8.29
CA SER A 51 -4.73 -22.91 -8.46
C SER A 51 -3.83 -23.99 -7.89
N ASP A 52 -4.46 -25.06 -7.43
CA ASP A 52 -3.72 -26.25 -7.05
C ASP A 52 -3.36 -27.06 -8.32
N LYS A 53 -2.67 -28.17 -8.13
CA LYS A 53 -2.22 -29.02 -9.24
C LYS A 53 -3.38 -29.63 -10.06
N ASN A 54 -4.59 -29.65 -9.48
CA ASN A 54 -5.77 -30.20 -10.12
C ASN A 54 -6.64 -29.13 -10.80
N GLY A 55 -6.22 -27.86 -10.73
CA GLY A 55 -6.94 -26.76 -11.35
C GLY A 55 -8.01 -26.13 -10.48
N PHE A 56 -8.08 -26.49 -9.19
CA PHE A 56 -9.02 -25.88 -8.26
C PHE A 56 -8.43 -24.61 -7.63
N PRO A 57 -9.28 -23.64 -7.27
CA PRO A 57 -8.77 -22.43 -6.64
C PRO A 57 -8.18 -22.71 -5.25
N GLU A 58 -7.10 -22.02 -4.93
CA GLU A 58 -6.52 -22.07 -3.58
C GLU A 58 -5.85 -20.76 -3.26
N TRP A 59 -5.71 -20.46 -1.97
CA TRP A 59 -4.92 -19.33 -1.51
C TRP A 59 -3.45 -19.72 -1.49
N GLN A 60 -2.63 -18.93 -2.17
CA GLN A 60 -1.18 -19.16 -2.25
C GLN A 60 -0.45 -18.00 -1.62
N ASP A 61 0.77 -18.24 -1.15
CA ASP A 61 1.60 -17.15 -0.62
C ASP A 61 1.95 -16.19 -1.74
N ALA A 62 1.80 -14.89 -1.46
CA ALA A 62 2.19 -13.87 -2.42
C ALA A 62 3.70 -13.92 -2.63
N PRO A 63 4.19 -13.68 -3.86
CA PRO A 63 5.62 -13.62 -4.08
C PRO A 63 6.26 -12.51 -3.25
N PRO A 64 7.51 -12.67 -2.79
CA PRO A 64 8.17 -11.59 -2.08
C PRO A 64 8.35 -10.38 -2.99
N LEU A 65 8.33 -9.18 -2.39
CA LEU A 65 8.50 -7.95 -3.14
C LEU A 65 9.91 -7.88 -3.74
N THR A 66 10.00 -7.37 -4.97
CA THR A 66 11.30 -7.15 -5.60
C THR A 66 12.00 -5.94 -4.97
N SER A 67 13.31 -5.82 -5.21
CA SER A 67 14.07 -4.65 -4.74
C SER A 67 13.48 -3.36 -5.29
N GLU A 68 13.08 -3.36 -6.56
CA GLU A 68 12.46 -2.18 -7.18
C GLU A 68 11.14 -1.81 -6.52
N GLU A 69 10.32 -2.80 -6.17
CA GLU A 69 9.07 -2.56 -5.49
C GLU A 69 9.30 -2.00 -4.08
N LEU A 70 10.28 -2.54 -3.36
CA LEU A 70 10.63 -2.05 -2.03
C LEU A 70 11.13 -0.60 -2.07
N ILE A 71 11.95 -0.27 -3.06
CA ILE A 71 12.43 1.10 -3.25
C ILE A 71 11.26 2.04 -3.57
N SER A 72 10.35 1.61 -4.44
CA SER A 72 9.17 2.41 -4.78
C SER A 72 8.30 2.71 -3.56
N ILE A 73 8.09 1.70 -2.71
CA ILE A 73 7.35 1.87 -1.46
C ILE A 73 8.07 2.88 -0.54
N ALA A 74 9.40 2.76 -0.44
CA ALA A 74 10.20 3.66 0.39
C ALA A 74 10.15 5.11 -0.13
N GLU A 75 10.22 5.28 -1.46
CA GLU A 75 10.12 6.62 -2.07
C GLU A 75 8.75 7.24 -1.79
N SER A 76 7.68 6.47 -1.91
CA SER A 76 6.33 6.95 -1.59
C SER A 76 6.21 7.32 -0.12
N ASN A 77 6.79 6.53 0.78
CA ASN A 77 6.77 6.81 2.21
C ASN A 77 7.53 8.09 2.53
N LYS A 78 8.71 8.26 1.92
CA LYS A 78 9.51 9.48 2.09
C LYS A 78 8.71 10.71 1.68
N GLN A 79 8.07 10.67 0.50
CA GLN A 79 7.26 11.79 0.01
C GLN A 79 6.08 12.06 0.94
N ARG A 80 5.43 11.02 1.45
CA ARG A 80 4.32 11.16 2.40
C ARG A 80 4.78 11.88 3.67
N LEU A 81 5.93 11.50 4.20
CA LEU A 81 6.48 12.12 5.41
C LEU A 81 6.85 13.58 5.18
N VAL A 82 7.45 13.89 4.03
CA VAL A 82 7.77 15.28 3.66
C VAL A 82 6.49 16.11 3.57
N ASN A 83 5.46 15.57 2.92
CA ASN A 83 4.18 16.26 2.77
C ASN A 83 3.51 16.51 4.13
N GLN A 84 3.53 15.52 5.03
CA GLN A 84 2.97 15.67 6.37
C GLN A 84 3.68 16.75 7.17
N ALA A 85 5.02 16.80 7.09
CA ALA A 85 5.80 17.81 7.78
C ALA A 85 5.46 19.22 7.27
N ASN A 86 5.38 19.38 5.96
CA ASN A 86 5.03 20.66 5.35
C ASN A 86 3.61 21.09 5.71
N GLU A 87 2.66 20.16 5.71
CA GLU A 87 1.28 20.46 6.12
C GLU A 87 1.22 20.96 7.56
N TYR A 88 1.96 20.28 8.45
CA TYR A 88 1.98 20.67 9.85
C TYR A 88 2.55 22.08 10.03
N MET A 89 3.71 22.38 9.41
CA MET A 89 4.32 23.68 9.49
C MET A 89 3.45 24.79 8.91
N ASN A 90 2.79 24.48 7.78
CA ASN A 90 1.87 25.43 7.15
C ASN A 90 0.63 25.68 8.00
N SER A 91 0.13 24.63 8.69
CA SER A 91 -1.04 24.79 9.56
C SER A 91 -0.76 25.74 10.74
N LYS A 92 0.51 25.85 11.12
CA LYS A 92 0.95 26.77 12.17
C LYS A 92 1.32 28.15 11.64
N GLN A 93 1.29 28.36 10.34
CA GLN A 93 1.67 29.59 9.67
C GLN A 93 3.14 29.95 9.86
N TRP A 94 3.99 28.98 10.22
CA TRP A 94 5.40 29.24 10.51
C TRP A 94 6.18 29.82 9.32
N PRO A 95 6.05 29.25 8.08
CA PRO A 95 6.80 29.84 6.97
C PRO A 95 6.46 31.28 6.70
N GLY A 96 5.18 31.64 6.76
CA GLY A 96 4.76 33.04 6.57
C GLY A 96 5.24 33.95 7.68
N LYS A 97 5.10 33.49 8.92
CA LYS A 97 5.59 34.25 10.09
C LYS A 97 7.09 34.47 10.04
N ALA A 98 7.85 33.44 9.65
CA ALA A 98 9.30 33.53 9.52
C ALA A 98 9.69 34.55 8.44
N ALA A 99 8.98 34.56 7.32
CA ALA A 99 9.28 35.44 6.20
C ALA A 99 9.16 36.92 6.56
N ILE A 100 8.27 37.26 7.48
CA ILE A 100 8.04 38.65 7.88
C ILE A 100 8.60 38.97 9.27
N GLY A 101 9.43 38.08 9.83
CA GLY A 101 10.09 38.30 11.11
C GLY A 101 9.20 38.18 12.34
N ARG A 102 8.02 37.55 12.22
CA ARG A 102 7.09 37.41 13.34
C ARG A 102 7.24 36.11 14.12
N LEU A 103 8.05 35.19 13.63
CA LEU A 103 8.24 33.90 14.28
C LEU A 103 9.34 34.03 15.35
N LYS A 104 8.99 33.77 16.59
CA LYS A 104 9.89 33.98 17.72
C LYS A 104 9.67 32.95 18.83
N GLY A 105 10.65 32.80 19.70
CA GLY A 105 10.52 31.99 20.92
C GLY A 105 10.34 30.52 20.64
N GLU A 106 9.43 29.90 21.36
CA GLU A 106 9.13 28.46 21.25
C GLU A 106 8.74 28.05 19.85
N GLU A 107 7.94 28.88 19.18
CA GLU A 107 7.51 28.54 17.80
C GLU A 107 8.69 28.51 16.83
N LEU A 108 9.62 29.45 16.98
CA LEU A 108 10.83 29.47 16.16
C LEU A 108 11.67 28.21 16.42
N ALA A 109 11.82 27.83 17.69
CA ALA A 109 12.55 26.62 18.06
C ALA A 109 11.90 25.39 17.47
N GLN A 110 10.56 25.29 17.52
CA GLN A 110 9.83 24.18 16.94
C GLN A 110 9.97 24.14 15.42
N TYR A 111 9.88 25.30 14.79
CA TYR A 111 10.04 25.36 13.33
C TYR A 111 11.43 24.88 12.92
N ASN A 112 12.46 25.26 13.63
CA ASN A 112 13.82 24.78 13.35
C ASN A 112 13.93 23.28 13.49
N LEU A 113 13.30 22.67 14.50
CA LEU A 113 13.30 21.22 14.67
C LEU A 113 12.62 20.51 13.50
N TRP A 114 11.52 21.07 13.00
CA TRP A 114 10.82 20.49 11.86
C TRP A 114 11.62 20.66 10.57
N LEU A 115 12.35 21.77 10.41
CA LEU A 115 13.25 21.95 9.27
C LEU A 115 14.40 20.94 9.31
N ASP A 116 14.96 20.70 10.50
CA ASP A 116 16.00 19.68 10.68
C ASP A 116 15.47 18.29 10.30
N TYR A 117 14.21 18.00 10.67
CA TYR A 117 13.56 16.75 10.31
C TYR A 117 13.42 16.63 8.78
N LEU A 118 12.99 17.72 8.10
CA LEU A 118 12.92 17.71 6.65
C LEU A 118 14.28 17.48 6.01
N ASP A 119 15.31 18.13 6.53
CA ASP A 119 16.68 17.93 6.01
C ASP A 119 17.11 16.48 6.16
N ALA A 120 16.79 15.88 7.32
CA ALA A 120 17.09 14.45 7.54
C ALA A 120 16.34 13.56 6.57
N LEU A 121 15.06 13.86 6.28
CA LEU A 121 14.28 13.13 5.29
C LEU A 121 14.90 13.21 3.90
N GLU A 122 15.38 14.38 3.51
CA GLU A 122 16.03 14.56 2.20
C GLU A 122 17.28 13.69 2.05
N LEU A 123 17.96 13.41 3.17
CA LEU A 123 19.16 12.57 3.16
C LEU A 123 18.88 11.09 3.21
N VAL A 124 17.62 10.67 3.38
CA VAL A 124 17.27 9.25 3.43
C VAL A 124 17.57 8.61 2.08
N ASP A 125 18.35 7.54 2.12
CA ASP A 125 18.70 6.75 0.94
C ASP A 125 17.73 5.58 0.82
N THR A 126 16.83 5.65 -0.15
CA THR A 126 15.82 4.62 -0.37
C THR A 126 16.36 3.38 -1.07
N SER A 127 17.58 3.45 -1.62
CA SER A 127 18.18 2.31 -2.30
C SER A 127 18.49 1.15 -1.37
N SER A 128 18.56 1.41 -0.06
CA SER A 128 18.79 0.36 0.95
C SER A 128 17.51 -0.31 1.44
N ALA A 129 16.34 0.05 0.89
CA ALA A 129 15.06 -0.51 1.32
C ALA A 129 15.10 -2.03 1.32
N PRO A 130 14.45 -2.68 2.31
CA PRO A 130 13.66 -2.09 3.39
C PRO A 130 14.46 -1.63 4.60
N ASP A 131 15.77 -1.76 4.59
CA ASP A 131 16.65 -1.44 5.73
C ASP A 131 16.94 0.07 5.76
N ILE A 132 15.94 0.84 6.18
CA ILE A 132 16.02 2.29 6.23
C ILE A 132 15.75 2.75 7.66
N GLU A 133 16.69 3.57 8.18
CA GLU A 133 16.45 4.25 9.45
C GLU A 133 15.72 5.57 9.15
N TRP A 134 14.43 5.58 9.41
CA TRP A 134 13.61 6.76 9.18
C TRP A 134 13.82 7.77 10.29
N PRO A 135 14.03 9.06 9.96
CA PRO A 135 14.13 10.09 11.00
C PRO A 135 12.87 10.14 11.85
N THR A 136 13.03 10.49 13.11
CA THR A 136 11.91 10.66 14.04
C THR A 136 11.41 12.10 13.97
N PRO A 137 10.10 12.32 13.74
CA PRO A 137 9.57 13.67 13.72
C PRO A 137 9.65 14.31 15.10
N PRO A 138 9.77 15.65 15.17
CA PRO A 138 9.71 16.34 16.45
C PRO A 138 8.38 16.09 17.16
N ALA A 139 8.39 16.14 18.48
CA ALA A 139 7.17 15.96 19.25
C ALA A 139 6.17 17.07 18.94
N VAL A 140 4.92 16.70 18.65
CA VAL A 140 3.85 17.66 18.44
C VAL A 140 3.36 18.11 19.81
N GLN A 141 3.34 19.44 20.03
CA GLN A 141 2.86 19.95 21.31
C GLN A 141 1.35 19.74 21.42
N ALA A 142 0.93 19.17 22.55
CA ALA A 142 -0.47 19.03 22.85
C ALA A 142 -1.07 20.42 23.18
N ARG A 143 -2.31 20.62 22.75
CA ARG A 143 -3.03 21.85 23.03
C ARG A 143 -4.23 21.60 23.91
#